data_317d884af3f98e23ea2ac70ea445f55b
#
_entry.id   317d884af3f98e23ea2ac70ea445f55b
#
_cell.length_a   1.000
_cell.length_b   1.000
_cell.length_c   1.000
_cell.angle_alpha   90.00
_cell.angle_beta   90.00
_cell.angle_gamma   90.00
#
_symmetry.space_group_name_H-M   'P 1'
#
loop_
_entity.id
_entity.type
_entity.pdbx_description
1 polymer ?
#
loop_
_entity_poly.entity_id
_entity_poly.type
_entity_poly.pdbx_seq_one_letter_code
_entity_poly.pdbx_strand_id
1 'polypeptide(L)'
;MYKETTPWEANYDVNEIPAYTLPDVLTCQDGTVVDSVEVWEKKRRPELFQMFKDVMYGERLPLPDKVRYEVLSEKKDDLEGLALRREVRLHFEMNNGKSHFADVLLYIPNGVEKAPVFTGLTFMGNQVASADKSLRVTGLSFDKSEEYRIKSETEMRGFQVRRFPLEAIIKRGYALAFASYHDIFPDREDGWSDSVYRLFFDEKELAEKRPSGYSSIGAWAWGLSRILDYLETVPQIDAEKAAVYGHSRLGKSSLWAGVCDERFKLTCVNDSGCGGAALSRRLFGETLYSMYAKNTIGRWWFTDNLDAEKALQPENLPLDQHELVALIAPRGVSIHSASEDRWADPEGEYLSGFHAGRVSKLYGNNDILTGGKKPATNVPEGGKHISYFEREGGHDILLADWNHYMDMADQLFK
;
A
#
# COMPACT_ATOMS: atom_id res chain seq x y z
N MET A 1 -22.76 -14.67 -22.04
CA MET A 1 -23.60 -13.49 -22.37
C MET A 1 -23.65 -12.65 -21.10
N TYR A 2 -22.78 -11.64 -20.99
CA TYR A 2 -22.79 -10.69 -19.88
C TYR A 2 -24.16 -10.06 -19.83
N LYS A 3 -24.90 -10.19 -18.69
CA LYS A 3 -25.99 -9.28 -18.43
C LYS A 3 -25.37 -7.88 -18.38
N GLU A 4 -25.88 -6.94 -19.16
CA GLU A 4 -25.63 -5.52 -18.94
C GLU A 4 -26.19 -5.14 -17.56
N THR A 5 -25.45 -5.52 -16.52
CA THR A 5 -25.61 -4.90 -15.20
C THR A 5 -25.14 -3.46 -15.36
N THR A 6 -25.85 -2.52 -14.79
CA THR A 6 -25.35 -1.14 -14.71
C THR A 6 -23.92 -1.20 -14.16
N PRO A 7 -22.97 -0.40 -14.67
CA PRO A 7 -21.54 -0.49 -14.32
C PRO A 7 -21.23 -0.36 -12.81
N TRP A 8 -22.22 -0.21 -11.98
CA TRP A 8 -22.17 0.06 -10.55
C TRP A 8 -22.65 -1.11 -9.68
N GLU A 9 -23.28 -2.13 -10.26
CA GLU A 9 -23.74 -3.28 -9.49
C GLU A 9 -22.61 -4.29 -9.35
N ALA A 10 -21.95 -4.26 -8.16
CA ALA A 10 -20.97 -5.27 -7.82
C ALA A 10 -21.65 -6.64 -7.69
N ASN A 11 -21.00 -7.67 -8.23
CA ASN A 11 -21.42 -9.05 -7.99
C ASN A 11 -21.03 -9.47 -6.56
N TYR A 12 -22.01 -9.94 -5.79
CA TYR A 12 -21.80 -10.53 -4.47
C TYR A 12 -22.31 -11.97 -4.37
N ASP A 13 -22.73 -12.57 -5.48
CA ASP A 13 -23.07 -14.00 -5.55
C ASP A 13 -21.90 -14.80 -6.12
N VAL A 14 -21.37 -15.70 -5.32
CA VAL A 14 -20.24 -16.55 -5.72
C VAL A 14 -20.61 -17.49 -6.88
N ASN A 15 -21.91 -17.80 -7.07
CA ASN A 15 -22.39 -18.62 -8.17
C ASN A 15 -22.46 -17.85 -9.50
N GLU A 16 -22.44 -16.53 -9.46
CA GLU A 16 -22.44 -15.66 -10.64
C GLU A 16 -21.01 -15.24 -11.07
N ILE A 17 -19.98 -15.75 -10.37
CA ILE A 17 -18.59 -15.54 -10.79
C ILE A 17 -18.35 -16.27 -12.10
N PRO A 18 -17.94 -15.57 -13.18
CA PRO A 18 -17.63 -16.24 -14.43
C PRO A 18 -16.43 -17.17 -14.28
N ALA A 19 -16.40 -18.24 -15.06
CA ALA A 19 -15.21 -19.08 -15.15
C ALA A 19 -14.03 -18.26 -15.66
N TYR A 20 -12.91 -18.34 -14.97
CA TYR A 20 -11.68 -17.61 -15.33
C TYR A 20 -10.46 -18.50 -15.27
N THR A 21 -9.42 -18.13 -16.00
CA THR A 21 -8.11 -18.78 -15.97
C THR A 21 -7.06 -17.74 -15.60
N LEU A 22 -6.25 -18.05 -14.60
CA LEU A 22 -5.15 -17.18 -14.20
C LEU A 22 -3.94 -17.39 -15.13
N PRO A 23 -3.18 -16.31 -15.45
CA PRO A 23 -1.88 -16.46 -16.07
C PRO A 23 -0.97 -17.29 -15.17
N ASP A 24 -0.12 -18.14 -15.75
CA ASP A 24 0.81 -18.93 -14.96
C ASP A 24 1.99 -18.08 -14.52
N VAL A 25 2.09 -17.83 -13.21
CA VAL A 25 3.18 -17.04 -12.61
C VAL A 25 4.57 -17.61 -12.92
N LEU A 26 4.68 -18.92 -13.19
CA LEU A 26 5.93 -19.62 -13.52
C LEU A 26 6.12 -19.85 -15.02
N THR A 27 5.46 -19.09 -15.88
CA THR A 27 5.64 -19.13 -17.34
C THR A 27 5.86 -17.72 -17.88
N CYS A 28 6.99 -17.50 -18.55
CA CYS A 28 7.30 -16.22 -19.20
C CYS A 28 6.41 -16.02 -20.44
N GLN A 29 6.30 -14.78 -20.94
CA GLN A 29 5.52 -14.44 -22.14
C GLN A 29 6.00 -15.20 -23.41
N ASP A 30 7.28 -15.53 -23.49
CA ASP A 30 7.84 -16.32 -24.60
C ASP A 30 7.72 -17.85 -24.41
N GLY A 31 6.96 -18.29 -23.39
CA GLY A 31 6.73 -19.71 -23.08
C GLY A 31 7.85 -20.37 -22.25
N THR A 32 8.90 -19.66 -21.85
CA THR A 32 9.94 -20.23 -20.97
C THR A 32 9.33 -20.59 -19.61
N VAL A 33 9.53 -21.84 -19.19
CA VAL A 33 9.12 -22.31 -17.85
C VAL A 33 10.12 -21.82 -16.80
N VAL A 34 9.62 -21.29 -15.70
CA VAL A 34 10.40 -20.85 -14.54
C VAL A 34 10.52 -21.99 -13.56
N ASP A 35 11.62 -22.73 -13.62
CA ASP A 35 11.90 -23.90 -12.78
C ASP A 35 12.98 -23.65 -11.71
N SER A 36 13.54 -22.45 -11.68
CA SER A 36 14.64 -22.09 -10.77
C SER A 36 14.56 -20.61 -10.36
N VAL A 37 15.20 -20.29 -9.22
CA VAL A 37 15.39 -18.90 -8.76
C VAL A 37 16.13 -18.07 -9.82
N GLU A 38 17.09 -18.67 -10.52
CA GLU A 38 17.85 -17.95 -11.54
C GLU A 38 16.97 -17.47 -12.69
N VAL A 39 16.10 -18.34 -13.22
CA VAL A 39 15.17 -17.99 -14.30
C VAL A 39 14.14 -16.99 -13.81
N TRP A 40 13.66 -17.14 -12.56
CA TRP A 40 12.77 -16.17 -11.94
C TRP A 40 13.40 -14.78 -11.88
N GLU A 41 14.56 -14.64 -11.23
CA GLU A 41 15.20 -13.34 -10.99
C GLU A 41 15.68 -12.66 -12.28
N LYS A 42 16.22 -13.44 -13.23
CA LYS A 42 16.79 -12.85 -14.45
C LYS A 42 15.77 -12.61 -15.56
N LYS A 43 14.64 -13.30 -15.56
CA LYS A 43 13.70 -13.25 -16.67
C LYS A 43 12.27 -12.92 -16.24
N ARG A 44 11.62 -13.78 -15.48
CA ARG A 44 10.18 -13.61 -15.19
C ARG A 44 9.87 -12.43 -14.27
N ARG A 45 10.65 -12.26 -13.22
CA ARG A 45 10.46 -11.15 -12.27
C ARG A 45 10.59 -9.77 -12.94
N PRO A 46 11.65 -9.47 -13.74
CA PRO A 46 11.73 -8.23 -14.51
C PRO A 46 10.60 -8.06 -15.52
N GLU A 47 10.18 -9.13 -16.19
CA GLU A 47 9.05 -9.13 -17.13
C GLU A 47 7.75 -8.74 -16.43
N LEU A 48 7.39 -9.39 -15.32
CA LEU A 48 6.20 -9.06 -14.54
C LEU A 48 6.26 -7.64 -13.99
N PHE A 49 7.40 -7.24 -13.42
CA PHE A 49 7.57 -5.88 -12.92
C PHE A 49 7.30 -4.83 -14.00
N GLN A 50 7.85 -5.05 -15.21
CA GLN A 50 7.61 -4.15 -16.34
C GLN A 50 6.14 -4.14 -16.75
N MET A 51 5.48 -5.30 -16.79
CA MET A 51 4.06 -5.40 -17.14
C MET A 51 3.17 -4.64 -16.15
N PHE A 52 3.38 -4.78 -14.83
CA PHE A 52 2.63 -4.03 -13.82
C PHE A 52 2.90 -2.53 -13.92
N LYS A 53 4.14 -2.15 -14.17
CA LYS A 53 4.51 -0.76 -14.38
C LYS A 53 3.80 -0.17 -15.60
N ASP A 54 3.85 -0.86 -16.73
CA ASP A 54 3.29 -0.34 -17.98
C ASP A 54 1.76 -0.30 -17.98
N VAL A 55 1.11 -1.31 -17.39
CA VAL A 55 -0.35 -1.46 -17.47
C VAL A 55 -1.07 -0.81 -16.29
N MET A 56 -0.55 -0.93 -15.07
CA MET A 56 -1.32 -0.56 -13.86
C MET A 56 -0.76 0.62 -13.08
N TYR A 57 0.49 0.52 -12.59
CA TYR A 57 0.95 1.44 -11.53
C TYR A 57 1.86 2.56 -12.02
N GLY A 58 2.40 2.43 -13.22
CA GLY A 58 3.15 3.49 -13.89
C GLY A 58 4.63 3.53 -13.58
N GLU A 59 5.28 4.46 -14.24
CA GLU A 59 6.70 4.73 -14.10
C GLU A 59 7.03 5.19 -12.67
N ARG A 60 8.19 4.76 -12.18
CA ARG A 60 8.71 5.24 -10.91
C ARG A 60 9.24 6.66 -11.08
N LEU A 61 8.82 7.55 -10.18
CA LEU A 61 9.40 8.88 -10.12
C LEU A 61 10.89 8.81 -9.73
N PRO A 62 11.75 9.64 -10.34
CA PRO A 62 13.15 9.73 -9.94
C PRO A 62 13.30 10.32 -8.53
N LEU A 63 14.51 10.34 -8.02
CA LEU A 63 14.83 11.05 -6.79
C LEU A 63 14.83 12.57 -7.05
N PRO A 64 14.44 13.38 -6.06
CA PRO A 64 14.68 14.83 -6.10
C PRO A 64 16.19 15.10 -6.09
N ASP A 65 16.60 16.27 -6.62
CA ASP A 65 18.01 16.66 -6.60
C ASP A 65 18.57 16.79 -5.18
N LYS A 66 17.69 17.19 -4.24
CA LYS A 66 18.03 17.33 -2.83
C LYS A 66 16.85 16.99 -1.95
N VAL A 67 17.13 16.27 -0.87
CA VAL A 67 16.18 16.00 0.22
C VAL A 67 16.74 16.57 1.52
N ARG A 68 15.92 17.29 2.26
CA ARG A 68 16.25 17.85 3.57
C ARG A 68 15.19 17.47 4.59
N TYR A 69 15.62 17.10 5.77
CA TYR A 69 14.75 16.72 6.89
C TYR A 69 14.75 17.81 7.95
N GLU A 70 13.56 18.27 8.32
CA GLU A 70 13.36 19.32 9.33
C GLU A 70 12.50 18.79 10.46
N VAL A 71 13.07 18.69 11.66
CA VAL A 71 12.30 18.35 12.85
C VAL A 71 11.43 19.53 13.25
N LEU A 72 10.12 19.39 13.10
CA LEU A 72 9.12 20.42 13.40
C LEU A 72 8.73 20.41 14.88
N SER A 73 8.66 19.23 15.49
CA SER A 73 8.41 19.05 16.92
C SER A 73 8.98 17.72 17.40
N GLU A 74 9.31 17.68 18.72
CA GLU A 74 9.73 16.45 19.41
C GLU A 74 9.16 16.44 20.81
N LYS A 75 8.64 15.27 21.25
CA LYS A 75 8.16 15.00 22.59
C LYS A 75 8.73 13.67 23.08
N LYS A 76 9.62 13.70 24.06
CA LYS A 76 10.42 12.54 24.50
C LYS A 76 9.67 11.54 25.37
N ASP A 77 8.58 11.97 25.95
CA ASP A 77 7.78 11.25 26.94
C ASP A 77 6.32 11.07 26.52
N ASP A 78 6.09 10.90 25.22
CA ASP A 78 4.74 10.67 24.72
C ASP A 78 4.24 9.27 25.08
N LEU A 79 2.92 9.05 24.99
CA LEU A 79 2.26 7.82 25.43
C LEU A 79 2.66 7.44 26.86
N GLU A 80 2.59 8.40 27.78
CA GLU A 80 2.95 8.20 29.21
C GLU A 80 4.42 7.76 29.40
N GLY A 81 5.32 8.26 28.57
CA GLY A 81 6.75 7.93 28.62
C GLY A 81 7.15 6.69 27.82
N LEU A 82 6.23 6.04 27.12
CA LEU A 82 6.53 4.85 26.33
C LEU A 82 7.29 5.18 25.04
N ALA A 83 7.11 6.39 24.47
CA ALA A 83 7.64 6.73 23.17
C ALA A 83 8.25 8.13 23.09
N LEU A 84 9.29 8.24 22.25
CA LEU A 84 9.68 9.48 21.62
C LEU A 84 8.77 9.71 20.41
N ARG A 85 8.02 10.83 20.40
CA ARG A 85 7.28 11.28 19.21
C ARG A 85 8.04 12.39 18.52
N ARG A 86 8.09 12.32 17.18
CA ARG A 86 8.72 13.34 16.34
C ARG A 86 7.85 13.65 15.13
N GLU A 87 7.67 14.93 14.83
CA GLU A 87 7.06 15.40 13.59
C GLU A 87 8.16 15.96 12.71
N VAL A 88 8.27 15.50 11.48
CA VAL A 88 9.38 15.82 10.58
C VAL A 88 8.84 16.19 9.21
N ARG A 89 9.31 17.29 8.68
CA ARG A 89 9.06 17.68 7.28
C ARG A 89 10.18 17.17 6.39
N LEU A 90 9.79 16.38 5.40
CA LEU A 90 10.63 15.98 4.29
C LEU A 90 10.49 17.04 3.19
N HIS A 91 11.55 17.78 2.93
CA HIS A 91 11.59 18.74 1.83
C HIS A 91 12.22 18.10 0.61
N PHE A 92 11.52 18.11 -0.51
CA PHE A 92 11.98 17.66 -1.81
C PHE A 92 12.26 18.88 -2.69
N GLU A 93 13.50 19.05 -3.11
CA GLU A 93 13.97 20.24 -3.81
C GLU A 93 14.64 19.85 -5.14
N MET A 94 14.37 20.64 -6.19
CA MET A 94 14.97 20.48 -7.51
C MET A 94 15.89 21.66 -7.79
N ASN A 95 16.96 21.44 -8.56
CA ASN A 95 17.92 22.47 -8.95
C ASN A 95 17.28 23.62 -9.77
N ASN A 96 16.13 23.37 -10.39
CA ASN A 96 15.35 24.37 -11.11
C ASN A 96 14.45 25.24 -10.22
N GLY A 97 14.52 25.09 -8.88
CA GLY A 97 13.75 25.84 -7.89
C GLY A 97 12.38 25.25 -7.55
N LYS A 98 11.95 24.17 -8.20
CA LYS A 98 10.72 23.47 -7.82
C LYS A 98 10.91 22.78 -6.48
N SER A 99 9.85 22.76 -5.66
CA SER A 99 9.88 22.12 -4.34
C SER A 99 8.54 21.52 -3.97
N HIS A 100 8.58 20.51 -3.10
CA HIS A 100 7.42 19.89 -2.48
C HIS A 100 7.79 19.39 -1.08
N PHE A 101 6.81 19.05 -0.24
CA PHE A 101 7.10 18.49 1.07
C PHE A 101 6.03 17.47 1.49
N ALA A 102 6.41 16.63 2.44
CA ALA A 102 5.49 15.76 3.18
C ALA A 102 5.85 15.79 4.66
N ASP A 103 4.82 15.75 5.53
CA ASP A 103 5.00 15.77 6.98
C ASP A 103 4.83 14.36 7.55
N VAL A 104 5.87 13.81 8.15
CA VAL A 104 5.92 12.49 8.76
C VAL A 104 5.70 12.61 10.27
N LEU A 105 4.84 11.76 10.80
CA LEU A 105 4.72 11.52 12.24
C LEU A 105 5.41 10.19 12.57
N LEU A 106 6.36 10.25 13.50
CA LEU A 106 7.18 9.11 13.90
C LEU A 106 7.09 8.90 15.42
N TYR A 107 6.73 7.68 15.83
CA TYR A 107 6.80 7.20 17.19
C TYR A 107 7.90 6.15 17.31
N ILE A 108 8.80 6.32 18.28
CA ILE A 108 9.92 5.42 18.54
C ILE A 108 9.79 4.90 19.98
N PRO A 109 9.84 3.58 20.26
CA PRO A 109 9.77 3.06 21.59
C PRO A 109 10.97 3.51 22.43
N ASN A 110 10.72 4.05 23.63
CA ASN A 110 11.76 4.35 24.58
C ASN A 110 12.35 3.06 25.17
N GLY A 111 13.66 3.04 25.43
CA GLY A 111 14.36 1.88 25.98
C GLY A 111 14.75 0.80 24.98
N VAL A 112 14.47 1.00 23.69
CA VAL A 112 14.94 0.15 22.59
C VAL A 112 16.09 0.87 21.87
N GLU A 113 17.24 0.21 21.73
CA GLU A 113 18.44 0.83 21.13
C GLU A 113 18.22 1.14 19.65
N LYS A 114 17.73 0.17 18.89
CA LYS A 114 17.32 0.31 17.48
C LYS A 114 16.02 -0.46 17.25
N ALA A 115 14.95 0.26 16.98
CA ALA A 115 13.63 -0.32 16.79
C ALA A 115 13.39 -0.68 15.32
N PRO A 116 12.91 -1.89 14.99
CA PRO A 116 12.32 -2.16 13.70
C PRO A 116 11.10 -1.25 13.49
N VAL A 117 10.74 -0.97 12.24
CA VAL A 117 9.74 0.07 11.95
C VAL A 117 8.66 -0.40 10.99
N PHE A 118 7.41 -0.06 11.31
CA PHE A 118 6.31 -0.06 10.36
C PHE A 118 6.17 1.34 9.75
N THR A 119 6.02 1.42 8.43
CA THR A 119 5.75 2.68 7.75
C THR A 119 4.52 2.59 6.85
N GLY A 120 3.73 3.64 6.79
CA GLY A 120 2.50 3.67 6.02
C GLY A 120 2.02 5.09 5.71
N LEU A 121 0.80 5.18 5.19
CA LEU A 121 0.14 6.45 4.91
C LEU A 121 -1.22 6.53 5.63
N THR A 122 -1.66 7.75 5.90
CA THR A 122 -2.98 8.04 6.50
C THR A 122 -3.92 8.65 5.46
N PHE A 123 -5.23 8.40 5.60
CA PHE A 123 -6.26 8.91 4.67
C PHE A 123 -6.54 10.41 4.78
N MET A 124 -6.22 11.00 5.90
CA MET A 124 -6.47 12.43 6.14
C MET A 124 -5.17 13.11 6.53
N GLY A 125 -5.03 13.56 7.73
CA GLY A 125 -3.75 14.06 8.22
C GLY A 125 -3.25 13.22 9.39
N ASN A 126 -2.03 13.48 9.83
CA ASN A 126 -1.39 12.72 10.91
C ASN A 126 -2.15 12.87 12.25
N GLN A 127 -2.88 13.98 12.44
CA GLN A 127 -3.69 14.25 13.62
C GLN A 127 -4.83 13.24 13.86
N VAL A 128 -5.21 12.45 12.86
CA VAL A 128 -6.28 11.44 13.04
C VAL A 128 -5.85 10.29 13.93
N ALA A 129 -4.56 10.07 14.09
CA ALA A 129 -3.99 8.97 14.86
C ALA A 129 -3.96 9.21 16.38
N SER A 130 -4.13 10.45 16.84
CA SER A 130 -4.08 10.78 18.26
C SER A 130 -4.93 12.01 18.61
N ALA A 131 -5.55 11.99 19.77
CA ALA A 131 -6.30 13.13 20.32
C ALA A 131 -5.40 14.24 20.89
N ASP A 132 -4.07 14.06 20.92
CA ASP A 132 -3.12 15.06 21.46
C ASP A 132 -3.17 16.34 20.62
N LYS A 133 -3.59 17.44 21.27
CA LYS A 133 -3.73 18.75 20.65
C LYS A 133 -2.40 19.37 20.23
N SER A 134 -1.27 18.87 20.71
CA SER A 134 0.06 19.36 20.31
C SER A 134 0.49 18.84 18.92
N LEU A 135 -0.18 17.80 18.38
CA LEU A 135 0.07 17.36 17.00
C LEU A 135 -0.35 18.42 15.99
N ARG A 136 0.49 18.63 15.00
CA ARG A 136 0.20 19.53 13.87
C ARG A 136 -0.90 18.94 12.98
N VAL A 137 -1.73 19.81 12.40
CA VAL A 137 -2.63 19.42 11.33
C VAL A 137 -1.85 19.31 10.03
N THR A 138 -1.94 18.16 9.36
CA THR A 138 -1.30 17.85 8.08
C THR A 138 -2.33 17.41 7.05
N GLY A 139 -1.93 17.12 5.81
CA GLY A 139 -2.86 16.68 4.76
C GLY A 139 -3.69 17.80 4.14
N LEU A 140 -3.31 19.06 4.35
CA LEU A 140 -4.03 20.24 3.85
C LEU A 140 -3.85 20.46 2.33
N SER A 141 -3.05 19.66 1.66
CA SER A 141 -2.90 19.70 0.20
C SER A 141 -4.17 19.26 -0.55
N PHE A 142 -5.02 18.46 0.11
CA PHE A 142 -6.30 18.03 -0.45
C PHE A 142 -7.33 19.16 -0.49
N ASP A 143 -7.47 19.89 0.61
CA ASP A 143 -8.35 21.04 0.73
C ASP A 143 -7.65 22.10 1.59
N LYS A 144 -7.41 23.28 1.00
CA LYS A 144 -6.71 24.41 1.64
C LYS A 144 -7.67 25.37 2.33
N SER A 145 -8.98 25.08 2.34
CA SER A 145 -10.00 25.92 2.95
C SER A 145 -9.82 26.03 4.47
N GLU A 146 -10.17 27.17 5.02
CA GLU A 146 -10.18 27.38 6.47
C GLU A 146 -11.22 26.45 7.15
N GLU A 147 -12.33 26.17 6.48
CA GLU A 147 -13.35 25.23 6.95
C GLU A 147 -12.76 23.83 7.13
N TYR A 148 -12.02 23.30 6.15
CA TYR A 148 -11.36 21.99 6.27
C TYR A 148 -10.32 22.00 7.39
N ARG A 149 -9.55 23.07 7.53
CA ARG A 149 -8.55 23.21 8.58
C ARG A 149 -9.20 23.17 9.97
N ILE A 150 -10.29 23.92 10.17
CA ILE A 150 -11.06 23.93 11.43
C ILE A 150 -11.64 22.56 11.71
N LYS A 151 -12.25 21.90 10.71
CA LYS A 151 -12.80 20.55 10.84
C LYS A 151 -11.73 19.53 11.20
N SER A 152 -10.56 19.59 10.56
CA SER A 152 -9.42 18.73 10.87
C SER A 152 -8.96 18.86 12.31
N GLU A 153 -8.98 20.09 12.85
CA GLU A 153 -8.56 20.37 14.23
C GLU A 153 -9.61 19.93 15.25
N THR A 154 -10.89 20.11 14.95
CA THR A 154 -12.00 19.95 15.92
C THR A 154 -12.67 18.59 15.88
N GLU A 155 -12.79 17.96 14.70
CA GLU A 155 -13.55 16.73 14.50
C GLU A 155 -12.70 15.54 14.07
N MET A 156 -11.61 15.77 13.31
CA MET A 156 -10.79 14.70 12.78
C MET A 156 -9.65 14.29 13.72
N ARG A 157 -9.26 15.12 14.66
CA ARG A 157 -8.22 14.82 15.63
C ARG A 157 -8.59 13.60 16.48
N GLY A 158 -7.74 12.55 16.41
CA GLY A 158 -8.03 11.28 17.08
C GLY A 158 -9.16 10.45 16.46
N PHE A 159 -9.75 10.87 15.34
CA PHE A 159 -10.88 10.19 14.71
C PHE A 159 -10.60 8.73 14.33
N GLN A 160 -9.34 8.42 14.02
CA GLN A 160 -8.92 7.09 13.60
C GLN A 160 -7.98 6.39 14.60
N VAL A 161 -8.00 6.75 15.88
CA VAL A 161 -7.14 6.12 16.91
C VAL A 161 -7.23 4.58 16.91
N ARG A 162 -8.41 4.02 16.58
CA ARG A 162 -8.59 2.56 16.49
C ARG A 162 -7.71 1.91 15.40
N ARG A 163 -7.37 2.67 14.36
CA ARG A 163 -6.50 2.22 13.26
C ARG A 163 -5.01 2.28 13.62
N PHE A 164 -4.69 3.04 14.65
CA PHE A 164 -3.33 3.28 15.13
C PHE A 164 -3.22 2.88 16.60
N PRO A 165 -3.16 1.58 16.93
CA PRO A 165 -3.00 1.12 18.33
C PRO A 165 -1.57 1.38 18.81
N LEU A 166 -1.20 2.67 18.91
CA LEU A 166 0.16 3.15 19.16
C LEU A 166 0.82 2.46 20.35
N GLU A 167 0.10 2.38 21.47
CA GLU A 167 0.67 1.75 22.68
C GLU A 167 1.02 0.27 22.45
N ALA A 168 0.18 -0.49 21.75
CA ALA A 168 0.42 -1.91 21.49
C ALA A 168 1.66 -2.11 20.60
N ILE A 169 1.80 -1.29 19.55
CA ILE A 169 2.93 -1.33 18.63
C ILE A 169 4.22 -0.97 19.38
N ILE A 170 4.21 0.13 20.14
CA ILE A 170 5.36 0.63 20.88
C ILE A 170 5.78 -0.35 22.00
N LYS A 171 4.82 -0.88 22.76
CA LYS A 171 5.10 -1.87 23.82
C LYS A 171 5.72 -3.16 23.28
N ARG A 172 5.44 -3.52 22.01
CA ARG A 172 6.05 -4.67 21.35
C ARG A 172 7.45 -4.38 20.81
N GLY A 173 7.91 -3.13 20.91
CA GLY A 173 9.26 -2.69 20.53
C GLY A 173 9.39 -2.23 19.06
N TYR A 174 8.28 -1.96 18.39
CA TYR A 174 8.25 -1.44 17.02
C TYR A 174 8.08 0.07 17.02
N ALA A 175 8.80 0.74 16.16
CA ALA A 175 8.51 2.12 15.78
C ALA A 175 7.39 2.16 14.72
N LEU A 176 6.69 3.30 14.67
CA LEU A 176 5.65 3.53 13.67
C LEU A 176 5.85 4.90 13.02
N ALA A 177 5.98 4.94 11.70
CA ALA A 177 6.12 6.16 10.91
C ALA A 177 5.00 6.25 9.87
N PHE A 178 4.38 7.42 9.71
CA PHE A 178 3.38 7.62 8.67
C PHE A 178 3.26 9.09 8.26
N ALA A 179 2.72 9.30 7.07
CA ALA A 179 2.43 10.62 6.51
C ALA A 179 1.01 10.65 5.92
N SER A 180 0.46 11.83 5.75
CA SER A 180 -0.76 11.98 4.94
C SER A 180 -0.48 11.63 3.48
N TYR A 181 -1.29 10.74 2.90
CA TYR A 181 -1.16 10.41 1.48
C TYR A 181 -1.45 11.62 0.58
N HIS A 182 -2.24 12.57 1.08
CA HIS A 182 -2.52 13.82 0.39
C HIS A 182 -1.28 14.72 0.24
N ASP A 183 -0.30 14.59 1.14
CA ASP A 183 0.97 15.34 1.00
C ASP A 183 1.84 14.80 -0.14
N ILE A 184 1.57 13.57 -0.60
CA ILE A 184 2.27 12.96 -1.74
C ILE A 184 1.47 13.19 -3.02
N PHE A 185 0.21 12.79 -3.02
CA PHE A 185 -0.74 13.01 -4.10
C PHE A 185 -2.15 13.17 -3.53
N PRO A 186 -2.81 14.34 -3.69
CA PRO A 186 -4.20 14.55 -3.30
C PRO A 186 -5.10 13.58 -4.07
N ASP A 187 -5.94 12.81 -3.35
CA ASP A 187 -6.77 11.76 -3.95
C ASP A 187 -7.98 12.32 -4.70
N ARG A 188 -7.68 13.01 -5.79
CA ARG A 188 -8.65 13.63 -6.71
C ARG A 188 -8.10 13.68 -8.13
N GLU A 189 -9.00 13.71 -9.12
CA GLU A 189 -8.65 13.61 -10.53
C GLU A 189 -7.72 14.76 -11.00
N ASP A 190 -7.88 15.95 -10.46
CA ASP A 190 -7.08 17.15 -10.76
C ASP A 190 -5.90 17.38 -9.79
N GLY A 191 -5.56 16.36 -8.96
CA GLY A 191 -4.53 16.47 -7.93
C GLY A 191 -3.09 16.55 -8.43
N TRP A 192 -2.85 16.45 -9.72
CA TRP A 192 -1.50 16.30 -10.31
C TRP A 192 -0.60 17.49 -10.03
N SER A 193 -1.09 18.73 -10.22
CA SER A 193 -0.33 19.96 -9.97
C SER A 193 -0.08 20.23 -8.49
N ASP A 194 -0.88 19.66 -7.60
CA ASP A 194 -0.72 19.79 -6.14
C ASP A 194 0.11 18.65 -5.52
N SER A 195 0.60 17.72 -6.34
CA SER A 195 1.31 16.51 -5.92
C SER A 195 2.82 16.61 -6.12
N VAL A 196 3.52 15.52 -5.73
CA VAL A 196 4.97 15.34 -5.98
C VAL A 196 5.34 15.40 -7.47
N TYR A 197 4.37 15.19 -8.37
CA TYR A 197 4.60 15.29 -9.83
C TYR A 197 5.05 16.67 -10.26
N ARG A 198 4.67 17.73 -9.54
CA ARG A 198 5.13 19.11 -9.81
C ARG A 198 6.65 19.29 -9.76
N LEU A 199 7.37 18.41 -9.10
CA LEU A 199 8.83 18.42 -9.07
C LEU A 199 9.41 18.13 -10.46
N PHE A 200 8.78 17.23 -11.21
CA PHE A 200 9.31 16.62 -12.43
C PHE A 200 8.65 17.10 -13.72
N PHE A 201 7.42 17.60 -13.64
CA PHE A 201 6.61 18.04 -14.78
C PHE A 201 6.29 19.53 -14.72
N ASP A 202 5.92 20.13 -15.85
CA ASP A 202 5.45 21.51 -15.89
C ASP A 202 4.07 21.65 -15.21
N GLU A 203 3.92 22.68 -14.37
CA GLU A 203 2.68 22.86 -13.59
C GLU A 203 1.45 23.16 -14.48
N LYS A 204 1.64 23.85 -15.61
CA LYS A 204 0.53 24.12 -16.53
C LYS A 204 0.10 22.87 -17.25
N GLU A 205 1.07 22.03 -17.67
CA GLU A 205 0.76 20.75 -18.29
C GLU A 205 0.01 19.83 -17.31
N LEU A 206 0.43 19.79 -16.02
CA LEU A 206 -0.25 19.01 -14.97
C LEU A 206 -1.67 19.51 -14.67
N ALA A 207 -1.93 20.80 -14.82
CA ALA A 207 -3.26 21.38 -14.62
C ALA A 207 -4.22 21.05 -15.79
N GLU A 208 -3.70 20.82 -16.99
CA GLU A 208 -4.49 20.51 -18.17
C GLU A 208 -4.74 19.01 -18.34
N LYS A 209 -3.73 18.18 -18.02
CA LYS A 209 -3.81 16.72 -18.19
C LYS A 209 -2.88 15.98 -17.24
N ARG A 210 -3.25 14.75 -16.93
CA ARG A 210 -2.36 13.83 -16.23
C ARG A 210 -1.14 13.47 -17.11
N PRO A 211 0.05 13.27 -16.54
CA PRO A 211 1.17 12.73 -17.28
C PRO A 211 0.91 11.27 -17.65
N SER A 212 1.13 10.93 -18.92
CA SER A 212 0.91 9.56 -19.40
C SER A 212 1.87 8.56 -18.77
N GLY A 213 1.38 7.38 -18.45
CA GLY A 213 2.17 6.32 -17.83
C GLY A 213 2.47 6.54 -16.34
N TYR A 214 1.74 7.41 -15.64
CA TYR A 214 1.88 7.64 -14.20
C TYR A 214 0.56 7.45 -13.46
N SER A 215 0.62 7.26 -12.14
CA SER A 215 -0.55 6.99 -11.30
C SER A 215 -0.39 7.53 -9.88
N SER A 216 -1.50 7.76 -9.17
CA SER A 216 -1.41 8.16 -7.77
C SER A 216 -0.89 7.04 -6.87
N ILE A 217 -1.21 5.76 -7.16
CA ILE A 217 -0.61 4.61 -6.45
C ILE A 217 0.91 4.61 -6.62
N GLY A 218 1.41 4.89 -7.82
CA GLY A 218 2.84 5.04 -8.08
C GLY A 218 3.47 6.17 -7.26
N ALA A 219 2.78 7.33 -7.17
CA ALA A 219 3.22 8.44 -6.34
C ALA A 219 3.23 8.09 -4.84
N TRP A 220 2.17 7.46 -4.32
CA TRP A 220 2.10 7.05 -2.91
C TRP A 220 3.17 6.03 -2.55
N ALA A 221 3.42 5.05 -3.43
CA ALA A 221 4.51 4.08 -3.26
C ALA A 221 5.89 4.77 -3.26
N TRP A 222 6.10 5.77 -4.14
CA TRP A 222 7.31 6.59 -4.11
C TRP A 222 7.45 7.34 -2.78
N GLY A 223 6.36 7.92 -2.27
CA GLY A 223 6.34 8.60 -0.98
C GLY A 223 6.75 7.70 0.19
N LEU A 224 6.27 6.44 0.20
CA LEU A 224 6.66 5.44 1.20
C LEU A 224 8.17 5.15 1.17
N SER A 225 8.77 5.04 -0.02
CA SER A 225 10.22 4.93 -0.15
C SER A 225 10.96 6.16 0.36
N ARG A 226 10.41 7.36 0.17
CA ARG A 226 11.03 8.61 0.70
C ARG A 226 10.93 8.70 2.22
N ILE A 227 9.87 8.16 2.83
CA ILE A 227 9.80 8.04 4.28
C ILE A 227 10.89 7.09 4.78
N LEU A 228 11.11 5.96 4.10
CA LEU A 228 12.17 5.02 4.47
C LEU A 228 13.56 5.64 4.35
N ASP A 229 13.83 6.46 3.32
CA ASP A 229 15.10 7.21 3.20
C ASP A 229 15.36 8.09 4.44
N TYR A 230 14.31 8.74 4.98
CA TYR A 230 14.42 9.48 6.23
C TYR A 230 14.72 8.55 7.41
N LEU A 231 14.01 7.43 7.52
CA LEU A 231 14.16 6.49 8.62
C LEU A 231 15.57 5.90 8.70
N GLU A 232 16.25 5.71 7.56
CA GLU A 232 17.66 5.28 7.50
C GLU A 232 18.61 6.30 8.16
N THR A 233 18.21 7.57 8.27
CA THR A 233 19.01 8.62 8.93
C THR A 233 18.76 8.73 10.43
N VAL A 234 17.77 8.02 10.97
CA VAL A 234 17.37 8.08 12.38
C VAL A 234 18.11 7.02 13.21
N PRO A 235 19.04 7.41 14.11
CA PRO A 235 19.90 6.42 14.80
C PRO A 235 19.14 5.36 15.61
N GLN A 236 17.94 5.70 16.12
CA GLN A 236 17.11 4.81 16.92
C GLN A 236 16.27 3.81 16.09
N ILE A 237 16.32 3.89 14.76
CA ILE A 237 15.56 3.02 13.85
C ILE A 237 16.51 1.98 13.23
N ASP A 238 16.08 0.73 13.24
CA ASP A 238 16.67 -0.36 12.45
C ASP A 238 15.96 -0.43 11.09
N ALA A 239 16.39 0.41 10.15
CA ALA A 239 15.77 0.50 8.82
C ALA A 239 15.99 -0.76 7.97
N GLU A 240 16.93 -1.66 8.33
CA GLU A 240 17.07 -2.97 7.68
C GLU A 240 15.91 -3.92 8.06
N LYS A 241 15.17 -3.58 9.10
CA LYS A 241 13.98 -4.27 9.60
C LYS A 241 12.72 -3.40 9.39
N ALA A 242 12.54 -2.92 8.17
CA ALA A 242 11.40 -2.09 7.79
C ALA A 242 10.25 -2.93 7.22
N ALA A 243 9.04 -2.65 7.70
CA ALA A 243 7.79 -3.13 7.14
C ALA A 243 7.00 -1.97 6.55
N VAL A 244 6.35 -2.19 5.39
CA VAL A 244 5.38 -1.26 4.82
C VAL A 244 3.97 -1.79 5.05
N TYR A 245 3.02 -0.91 5.44
CA TYR A 245 1.63 -1.29 5.64
C TYR A 245 0.66 -0.33 4.96
N GLY A 246 -0.52 -0.83 4.63
CA GLY A 246 -1.60 -0.01 4.11
C GLY A 246 -2.96 -0.68 4.17
N HIS A 247 -4.00 0.14 4.21
CA HIS A 247 -5.39 -0.25 4.23
C HIS A 247 -6.11 0.28 3.00
N SER A 248 -7.02 -0.52 2.41
CA SER A 248 -7.83 -0.09 1.25
C SER A 248 -6.92 0.31 0.06
N ARG A 249 -7.15 1.46 -0.58
CA ARG A 249 -6.27 1.99 -1.65
C ARG A 249 -4.82 2.20 -1.21
N LEU A 250 -4.59 2.45 0.07
CA LEU A 250 -3.24 2.52 0.62
C LEU A 250 -2.63 1.12 0.83
N GLY A 251 -3.45 0.07 0.92
CA GLY A 251 -3.03 -1.34 0.79
C GLY A 251 -2.52 -1.65 -0.61
N LYS A 252 -3.22 -1.18 -1.66
CA LYS A 252 -2.72 -1.24 -3.05
C LYS A 252 -1.34 -0.55 -3.16
N SER A 253 -1.21 0.63 -2.51
CA SER A 253 0.03 1.41 -2.52
C SER A 253 1.17 0.75 -1.74
N SER A 254 0.88 0.13 -0.58
CA SER A 254 1.89 -0.60 0.19
C SER A 254 2.38 -1.84 -0.55
N LEU A 255 1.49 -2.55 -1.25
CA LEU A 255 1.85 -3.71 -2.07
C LEU A 255 2.80 -3.28 -3.20
N TRP A 256 2.45 -2.21 -3.95
CA TRP A 256 3.33 -1.69 -4.99
C TRP A 256 4.64 -1.12 -4.44
N ALA A 257 4.62 -0.47 -3.28
CA ALA A 257 5.85 0.00 -2.61
C ALA A 257 6.77 -1.18 -2.23
N GLY A 258 6.21 -2.26 -1.69
CA GLY A 258 6.96 -3.48 -1.38
C GLY A 258 7.57 -4.13 -2.62
N VAL A 259 6.90 -4.09 -3.77
CA VAL A 259 7.45 -4.55 -5.05
C VAL A 259 8.58 -3.64 -5.53
N CYS A 260 8.41 -2.32 -5.45
CA CYS A 260 9.35 -1.33 -5.96
C CYS A 260 10.60 -1.12 -5.10
N ASP A 261 10.53 -1.41 -3.79
CA ASP A 261 11.60 -1.10 -2.83
C ASP A 261 11.90 -2.31 -1.94
N GLU A 262 12.97 -3.01 -2.26
CA GLU A 262 13.38 -4.25 -1.57
C GLU A 262 13.91 -4.03 -0.15
N ARG A 263 14.07 -2.79 0.28
CA ARG A 263 14.40 -2.46 1.67
C ARG A 263 13.24 -2.81 2.62
N PHE A 264 11.98 -2.78 2.12
CA PHE A 264 10.85 -3.31 2.87
C PHE A 264 10.93 -4.84 2.93
N LYS A 265 11.19 -5.37 4.11
CA LYS A 265 11.34 -6.83 4.35
C LYS A 265 9.99 -7.50 4.59
N LEU A 266 9.00 -6.74 5.00
CA LEU A 266 7.62 -7.18 5.17
C LEU A 266 6.67 -6.19 4.50
N THR A 267 5.71 -6.71 3.74
CA THR A 267 4.63 -5.93 3.13
C THR A 267 3.31 -6.36 3.73
N CYS A 268 2.63 -5.44 4.41
CA CYS A 268 1.35 -5.66 5.07
C CYS A 268 0.22 -5.00 4.25
N VAL A 269 -0.73 -5.80 3.83
CA VAL A 269 -1.82 -5.38 2.93
C VAL A 269 -3.14 -5.70 3.59
N ASN A 270 -4.01 -4.70 3.79
CA ASN A 270 -5.29 -4.88 4.47
C ASN A 270 -6.44 -4.37 3.61
N ASP A 271 -7.45 -5.21 3.42
CA ASP A 271 -8.69 -4.90 2.66
C ASP A 271 -8.39 -4.14 1.35
N SER A 272 -7.39 -4.60 0.61
CA SER A 272 -6.86 -3.85 -0.54
C SER A 272 -7.68 -4.01 -1.81
N GLY A 273 -8.48 -5.06 -1.90
CA GLY A 273 -9.39 -5.31 -3.00
C GLY A 273 -8.73 -5.48 -4.38
N CYS A 274 -9.51 -5.32 -5.41
CA CYS A 274 -9.06 -5.40 -6.80
C CYS A 274 -8.05 -4.28 -7.14
N GLY A 275 -6.99 -4.60 -7.89
CA GLY A 275 -5.86 -3.68 -8.06
C GLY A 275 -4.98 -3.55 -6.81
N GLY A 276 -5.25 -4.34 -5.77
CA GLY A 276 -4.43 -4.63 -4.62
C GLY A 276 -4.10 -6.12 -4.60
N ALA A 277 -4.50 -6.85 -3.55
CA ALA A 277 -4.27 -8.28 -3.48
C ALA A 277 -5.37 -9.15 -4.12
N ALA A 278 -6.62 -8.64 -4.28
CA ALA A 278 -7.69 -9.45 -4.84
C ALA A 278 -7.54 -9.71 -6.34
N LEU A 279 -7.80 -10.95 -6.76
CA LEU A 279 -7.73 -11.36 -8.17
C LEU A 279 -8.69 -10.55 -9.04
N SER A 280 -8.18 -9.91 -10.09
CA SER A 280 -8.95 -9.07 -11.01
C SER A 280 -9.93 -9.88 -11.85
N ARG A 281 -9.56 -11.10 -12.26
CA ARG A 281 -10.40 -11.99 -13.10
C ARG A 281 -11.56 -12.62 -12.36
N ARG A 282 -11.56 -12.57 -11.02
CA ARG A 282 -12.61 -13.17 -10.21
C ARG A 282 -13.95 -12.43 -10.30
N LEU A 283 -13.95 -11.15 -10.63
CA LEU A 283 -15.14 -10.30 -10.84
C LEU A 283 -16.17 -10.40 -9.69
N PHE A 284 -15.68 -10.23 -8.48
CA PHE A 284 -16.50 -10.21 -7.25
C PHE A 284 -16.20 -8.93 -6.47
N GLY A 285 -17.22 -8.27 -5.92
CA GLY A 285 -17.06 -7.01 -5.20
C GLY A 285 -16.50 -5.89 -6.07
N GLU A 286 -15.35 -5.32 -5.65
CA GLU A 286 -14.62 -4.30 -6.40
C GLU A 286 -14.00 -4.91 -7.68
N THR A 287 -14.13 -4.19 -8.79
CA THR A 287 -13.51 -4.58 -10.07
C THR A 287 -12.66 -3.45 -10.64
N LEU A 288 -11.73 -3.75 -11.52
CA LEU A 288 -10.97 -2.72 -12.24
C LEU A 288 -11.90 -1.75 -12.96
N TYR A 289 -12.98 -2.26 -13.55
CA TYR A 289 -13.97 -1.42 -14.23
C TYR A 289 -14.70 -0.47 -13.28
N SER A 290 -15.12 -0.94 -12.11
CA SER A 290 -15.81 -0.09 -11.12
C SER A 290 -14.93 1.07 -10.64
N MET A 291 -13.62 0.87 -10.57
CA MET A 291 -12.66 1.90 -10.17
C MET A 291 -12.31 2.85 -11.33
N TYR A 292 -12.32 2.36 -12.57
CA TYR A 292 -11.84 3.09 -13.74
C TYR A 292 -12.95 3.72 -14.58
N ALA A 293 -14.21 3.32 -14.41
CA ALA A 293 -15.34 3.86 -15.16
C ALA A 293 -15.48 5.37 -14.94
N LYS A 294 -15.98 6.06 -15.97
CA LYS A 294 -16.20 7.51 -15.94
C LYS A 294 -17.02 7.92 -14.72
N ASN A 295 -16.52 8.85 -13.93
CA ASN A 295 -17.11 9.39 -12.69
C ASN A 295 -16.98 8.48 -11.45
N THR A 296 -16.13 7.46 -11.45
CA THR A 296 -15.81 6.71 -10.24
C THR A 296 -14.57 7.24 -9.54
N ILE A 297 -14.51 7.04 -8.23
CA ILE A 297 -13.32 7.28 -7.43
C ILE A 297 -12.29 6.20 -7.80
N GLY A 298 -11.11 6.60 -8.26
CA GLY A 298 -10.01 5.67 -8.51
C GLY A 298 -9.46 5.64 -9.93
N ARG A 299 -10.06 6.39 -10.87
CA ARG A 299 -9.54 6.48 -12.23
C ARG A 299 -8.08 6.94 -12.31
N TRP A 300 -7.64 7.83 -11.43
CA TRP A 300 -6.26 8.30 -11.34
C TRP A 300 -5.35 7.38 -10.53
N TRP A 301 -5.90 6.31 -9.90
CA TRP A 301 -5.09 5.36 -9.13
C TRP A 301 -4.18 4.53 -10.03
N PHE A 302 -4.61 4.28 -11.25
CA PHE A 302 -3.88 3.51 -12.26
C PHE A 302 -3.42 4.39 -13.42
N THR A 303 -2.55 3.85 -14.28
CA THR A 303 -2.10 4.53 -15.50
C THR A 303 -3.23 4.69 -16.51
N ASP A 304 -3.03 5.56 -17.50
CA ASP A 304 -3.92 5.70 -18.65
C ASP A 304 -3.83 4.53 -19.64
N ASN A 305 -2.84 3.64 -19.49
CA ASN A 305 -2.74 2.40 -20.25
C ASN A 305 -3.78 1.35 -19.82
N LEU A 306 -4.27 1.43 -18.57
CA LEU A 306 -5.43 0.69 -18.10
C LEU A 306 -6.69 1.49 -18.49
N ASP A 307 -7.16 1.32 -19.72
CA ASP A 307 -8.38 1.95 -20.20
C ASP A 307 -9.65 1.19 -19.77
N ALA A 308 -10.81 1.79 -20.02
CA ALA A 308 -12.09 1.21 -19.63
C ALA A 308 -12.39 -0.14 -20.32
N GLU A 309 -11.92 -0.35 -21.55
CA GLU A 309 -12.12 -1.60 -22.27
C GLU A 309 -11.33 -2.74 -21.66
N LYS A 310 -10.04 -2.52 -21.34
CA LYS A 310 -9.20 -3.49 -20.63
C LYS A 310 -9.70 -3.76 -19.21
N ALA A 311 -10.15 -2.71 -18.52
CA ALA A 311 -10.69 -2.84 -17.17
C ALA A 311 -12.00 -3.65 -17.13
N LEU A 312 -12.81 -3.59 -18.19
CA LEU A 312 -14.05 -4.37 -18.34
C LEU A 312 -13.78 -5.86 -18.59
N GLN A 313 -12.66 -6.18 -19.21
CA GLN A 313 -12.31 -7.54 -19.63
C GLN A 313 -10.93 -7.94 -19.05
N PRO A 314 -10.82 -8.11 -17.73
CA PRO A 314 -9.54 -8.40 -17.07
C PRO A 314 -8.89 -9.70 -17.54
N GLU A 315 -9.64 -10.62 -18.15
CA GLU A 315 -9.11 -11.82 -18.82
C GLU A 315 -8.17 -11.51 -19.99
N ASN A 316 -8.30 -10.35 -20.61
CA ASN A 316 -7.44 -9.90 -21.70
C ASN A 316 -6.16 -9.18 -21.20
N LEU A 317 -6.08 -8.87 -19.92
CA LEU A 317 -4.84 -8.35 -19.33
C LEU A 317 -3.76 -9.44 -19.30
N PRO A 318 -2.49 -9.09 -19.54
CA PRO A 318 -1.40 -10.08 -19.53
C PRO A 318 -0.97 -10.49 -18.11
N LEU A 319 -1.63 -9.97 -17.07
CA LEU A 319 -1.28 -10.11 -15.66
C LEU A 319 -2.52 -10.31 -14.77
N ASP A 320 -2.30 -10.77 -13.54
CA ASP A 320 -3.29 -10.72 -12.44
C ASP A 320 -2.58 -10.60 -11.08
N GLN A 321 -3.30 -10.24 -10.02
CA GLN A 321 -2.75 -9.77 -8.75
C GLN A 321 -1.91 -10.80 -7.99
N HIS A 322 -2.12 -12.10 -8.18
CA HIS A 322 -1.24 -13.13 -7.62
C HIS A 322 0.21 -13.02 -8.14
N GLU A 323 0.41 -12.53 -9.35
CA GLU A 323 1.74 -12.25 -9.91
C GLU A 323 2.38 -11.02 -9.26
N LEU A 324 1.56 -10.00 -8.89
CA LEU A 324 2.02 -8.86 -8.11
C LEU A 324 2.50 -9.27 -6.72
N VAL A 325 1.71 -10.09 -6.02
CA VAL A 325 2.07 -10.66 -4.71
C VAL A 325 3.37 -11.48 -4.82
N ALA A 326 3.51 -12.27 -5.89
CA ALA A 326 4.70 -13.08 -6.15
C ALA A 326 5.98 -12.26 -6.31
N LEU A 327 5.89 -11.01 -6.80
CA LEU A 327 7.05 -10.10 -6.92
C LEU A 327 7.69 -9.72 -5.57
N ILE A 328 6.99 -9.93 -4.46
CA ILE A 328 7.55 -9.70 -3.11
C ILE A 328 8.57 -10.79 -2.74
N ALA A 329 8.40 -12.01 -3.24
CA ALA A 329 9.30 -13.13 -2.90
C ALA A 329 10.79 -12.77 -3.15
N PRO A 330 11.73 -13.22 -2.29
CA PRO A 330 11.53 -14.14 -1.13
C PRO A 330 11.15 -13.44 0.18
N ARG A 331 10.86 -12.14 0.18
CA ARG A 331 10.48 -11.33 1.35
C ARG A 331 9.08 -11.69 1.84
N GLY A 332 8.70 -11.16 3.02
CA GLY A 332 7.40 -11.42 3.62
C GLY A 332 6.26 -10.59 3.05
N VAL A 333 5.08 -11.20 2.86
CA VAL A 333 3.83 -10.51 2.59
C VAL A 333 2.73 -11.04 3.50
N SER A 334 2.02 -10.12 4.19
CA SER A 334 0.87 -10.43 5.03
C SER A 334 -0.37 -9.80 4.42
N ILE A 335 -1.33 -10.64 4.02
CA ILE A 335 -2.58 -10.23 3.37
C ILE A 335 -3.70 -10.36 4.38
N HIS A 336 -4.41 -9.27 4.64
CA HIS A 336 -5.51 -9.23 5.59
C HIS A 336 -6.80 -8.76 4.93
N SER A 337 -7.88 -9.40 5.36
CA SER A 337 -9.24 -9.10 4.91
C SER A 337 -10.18 -8.96 6.11
N ALA A 338 -11.39 -8.49 5.86
CA ALA A 338 -12.46 -8.44 6.83
C ALA A 338 -13.70 -9.20 6.33
N SER A 339 -14.32 -10.00 7.20
CA SER A 339 -15.39 -10.93 6.84
C SER A 339 -16.66 -10.28 6.26
N GLU A 340 -16.92 -9.03 6.64
CA GLU A 340 -18.06 -8.24 6.16
C GLU A 340 -17.68 -7.31 4.99
N ASP A 341 -16.38 -7.18 4.68
CA ASP A 341 -15.91 -6.38 3.56
C ASP A 341 -15.90 -7.17 2.25
N ARG A 342 -17.11 -7.54 1.81
CA ARG A 342 -17.28 -8.28 0.56
C ARG A 342 -16.84 -7.49 -0.68
N TRP A 343 -16.77 -6.15 -0.56
CA TRP A 343 -16.27 -5.28 -1.61
C TRP A 343 -14.79 -5.57 -1.94
N ALA A 344 -13.97 -5.84 -0.93
CA ALA A 344 -12.55 -6.16 -1.11
C ALA A 344 -12.29 -7.58 -1.61
N ASP A 345 -13.31 -8.45 -1.70
CA ASP A 345 -13.18 -9.85 -2.12
C ASP A 345 -12.16 -10.65 -1.27
N PRO A 346 -12.48 -10.98 -0.01
CA PRO A 346 -11.55 -11.71 0.88
C PRO A 346 -11.04 -13.05 0.30
N GLU A 347 -11.88 -13.77 -0.45
CA GLU A 347 -11.46 -15.01 -1.12
C GLU A 347 -10.47 -14.73 -2.25
N GLY A 348 -10.69 -13.65 -3.03
CA GLY A 348 -9.78 -13.22 -4.09
C GLY A 348 -8.43 -12.77 -3.56
N GLU A 349 -8.39 -12.08 -2.41
CA GLU A 349 -7.16 -11.70 -1.72
C GLU A 349 -6.38 -12.94 -1.23
N TYR A 350 -7.07 -13.91 -0.61
CA TYR A 350 -6.47 -15.17 -0.21
C TYR A 350 -5.89 -15.96 -1.39
N LEU A 351 -6.67 -16.13 -2.47
CA LEU A 351 -6.24 -16.87 -3.65
C LEU A 351 -5.01 -16.27 -4.31
N SER A 352 -4.88 -14.96 -4.31
CA SER A 352 -3.67 -14.29 -4.79
C SER A 352 -2.43 -14.74 -4.01
N GLY A 353 -2.48 -14.70 -2.69
CA GLY A 353 -1.40 -15.18 -1.83
C GLY A 353 -1.11 -16.67 -2.04
N PHE A 354 -2.15 -17.49 -2.17
CA PHE A 354 -2.01 -18.92 -2.43
C PHE A 354 -1.27 -19.21 -3.75
N HIS A 355 -1.67 -18.59 -4.85
CA HIS A 355 -1.01 -18.76 -6.15
C HIS A 355 0.40 -18.20 -6.19
N ALA A 356 0.66 -17.06 -5.51
CA ALA A 356 1.98 -16.46 -5.37
C ALA A 356 2.97 -17.38 -4.64
N GLY A 357 2.50 -18.23 -3.74
CA GLY A 357 3.30 -19.19 -2.98
C GLY A 357 4.14 -20.13 -3.84
N ARG A 358 3.76 -20.34 -5.11
CA ARG A 358 4.56 -21.13 -6.07
C ARG A 358 5.95 -20.55 -6.30
N VAL A 359 6.07 -19.21 -6.31
CA VAL A 359 7.36 -18.51 -6.45
C VAL A 359 8.16 -18.63 -5.15
N SER A 360 7.54 -18.47 -3.98
CA SER A 360 8.23 -18.66 -2.70
C SER A 360 8.86 -20.05 -2.57
N LYS A 361 8.19 -21.08 -3.12
CA LYS A 361 8.75 -22.45 -3.16
C LYS A 361 10.04 -22.57 -3.97
N LEU A 362 10.25 -21.77 -5.01
CA LEU A 362 11.52 -21.78 -5.75
C LEU A 362 12.70 -21.43 -4.83
N TYR A 363 12.48 -20.56 -3.86
CA TYR A 363 13.50 -20.19 -2.85
C TYR A 363 13.62 -21.19 -1.69
N GLY A 364 12.87 -22.31 -1.74
CA GLY A 364 12.83 -23.28 -0.65
C GLY A 364 11.93 -22.85 0.54
N ASN A 365 11.15 -21.81 0.38
CA ASN A 365 10.27 -21.28 1.40
C ASN A 365 8.94 -22.06 1.45
N ASN A 366 8.60 -22.63 2.62
CA ASN A 366 7.39 -23.41 2.84
C ASN A 366 6.41 -22.72 3.81
N ASP A 367 6.78 -21.61 4.44
CA ASP A 367 5.91 -20.82 5.32
C ASP A 367 4.98 -19.93 4.49
N ILE A 368 4.04 -20.56 3.79
CA ILE A 368 3.14 -19.97 2.80
C ILE A 368 1.72 -20.54 2.96
N LEU A 369 0.75 -20.02 2.21
CA LEU A 369 -0.60 -20.54 2.15
C LEU A 369 -0.64 -21.89 1.42
N THR A 370 -1.39 -22.85 1.94
CA THR A 370 -1.43 -24.23 1.41
C THR A 370 -2.83 -24.78 1.22
N GLY A 371 -3.87 -24.15 1.82
CA GLY A 371 -5.22 -24.69 1.87
C GLY A 371 -5.99 -24.65 0.55
N GLY A 372 -5.61 -23.78 -0.40
CA GLY A 372 -6.34 -23.58 -1.67
C GLY A 372 -7.75 -23.01 -1.52
N LYS A 373 -8.16 -22.74 -0.29
CA LYS A 373 -9.42 -22.10 0.11
C LYS A 373 -9.15 -21.32 1.39
N LYS A 374 -9.69 -20.10 1.50
CA LYS A 374 -9.44 -19.27 2.66
C LYS A 374 -9.85 -19.94 3.97
N PRO A 375 -9.09 -19.73 5.05
CA PRO A 375 -9.42 -20.27 6.38
C PRO A 375 -10.71 -19.64 6.91
N ALA A 376 -11.20 -20.18 8.04
CA ALA A 376 -12.31 -19.56 8.75
C ALA A 376 -11.89 -18.19 9.32
N THR A 377 -12.86 -17.30 9.49
CA THR A 377 -12.66 -15.98 10.12
C THR A 377 -11.95 -16.10 11.47
N ASN A 378 -11.01 -15.22 11.75
CA ASN A 378 -10.13 -15.20 12.91
C ASN A 378 -9.16 -16.41 13.02
N VAL A 379 -8.97 -17.17 11.96
CA VAL A 379 -7.98 -18.25 11.90
C VAL A 379 -6.90 -17.86 10.90
N PRO A 380 -5.66 -17.57 11.35
CA PRO A 380 -4.57 -17.26 10.45
C PRO A 380 -4.09 -18.50 9.68
N GLU A 381 -3.57 -18.30 8.48
CA GLU A 381 -2.89 -19.32 7.69
C GLU A 381 -1.58 -18.79 7.12
N GLY A 382 -0.62 -19.69 6.89
CA GLY A 382 0.69 -19.37 6.34
C GLY A 382 1.72 -19.04 7.43
N GLY A 383 2.76 -18.30 7.05
CA GLY A 383 3.87 -17.94 7.94
C GLY A 383 4.67 -16.75 7.41
N LYS A 384 5.96 -16.69 7.74
CA LYS A 384 6.80 -15.50 7.52
C LYS A 384 7.00 -15.07 6.06
N HIS A 385 6.70 -15.94 5.08
CA HIS A 385 6.85 -15.58 3.68
C HIS A 385 5.53 -15.13 3.06
N ILE A 386 4.44 -15.88 3.29
CA ILE A 386 3.09 -15.45 2.90
C ILE A 386 2.14 -15.85 4.01
N SER A 387 1.45 -14.89 4.59
CA SER A 387 0.39 -15.10 5.57
C SER A 387 -0.92 -14.47 5.13
N TYR A 388 -2.01 -15.06 5.58
CA TYR A 388 -3.36 -14.54 5.41
C TYR A 388 -4.11 -14.55 6.74
N PHE A 389 -4.86 -13.50 6.97
CA PHE A 389 -5.74 -13.39 8.12
C PHE A 389 -7.02 -12.63 7.74
N GLU A 390 -8.17 -13.24 7.99
CA GLU A 390 -9.47 -12.56 7.90
C GLU A 390 -10.00 -12.29 9.29
N ARG A 391 -10.08 -11.02 9.69
CA ARG A 391 -10.74 -10.65 10.94
C ARG A 391 -12.26 -10.55 10.79
N GLU A 392 -13.00 -10.65 11.88
CA GLU A 392 -14.42 -10.32 11.91
C GLU A 392 -14.65 -8.81 11.73
N GLY A 393 -15.72 -8.43 11.02
CA GLY A 393 -16.19 -7.05 10.86
C GLY A 393 -15.99 -6.48 9.46
N GLY A 394 -16.21 -5.16 9.33
CA GLY A 394 -16.24 -4.44 8.06
C GLY A 394 -14.88 -3.82 7.68
N HIS A 395 -14.88 -2.97 6.67
CA HIS A 395 -13.74 -2.30 6.04
C HIS A 395 -12.97 -1.40 7.01
N ASP A 396 -11.95 -1.91 7.67
CA ASP A 396 -11.11 -1.19 8.62
C ASP A 396 -9.75 -1.89 8.84
N ILE A 397 -8.83 -1.28 9.56
CA ILE A 397 -7.62 -1.89 10.10
C ILE A 397 -7.63 -1.72 11.62
N LEU A 398 -7.54 -2.82 12.36
CA LEU A 398 -7.75 -2.85 13.80
C LEU A 398 -6.59 -3.54 14.53
N LEU A 399 -6.64 -3.53 15.86
CA LEU A 399 -5.62 -4.17 16.71
C LEU A 399 -5.38 -5.65 16.36
N ALA A 400 -6.40 -6.39 15.92
CA ALA A 400 -6.25 -7.77 15.50
C ALA A 400 -5.30 -7.88 14.29
N ASP A 401 -5.46 -7.02 13.29
CA ASP A 401 -4.57 -6.95 12.13
C ASP A 401 -3.14 -6.63 12.56
N TRP A 402 -2.97 -5.62 13.40
CA TRP A 402 -1.67 -5.21 13.91
C TRP A 402 -0.96 -6.31 14.70
N ASN A 403 -1.69 -7.10 15.49
CA ASN A 403 -1.11 -8.23 16.21
C ASN A 403 -0.51 -9.24 15.23
N HIS A 404 -1.21 -9.61 14.16
CA HIS A 404 -0.69 -10.53 13.15
C HIS A 404 0.48 -9.94 12.36
N TYR A 405 0.44 -8.65 12.02
CA TYR A 405 1.59 -7.98 11.40
C TYR A 405 2.82 -8.04 12.28
N MET A 406 2.66 -7.77 13.57
CA MET A 406 3.76 -7.85 14.55
C MET A 406 4.22 -9.31 14.78
N ASP A 407 3.31 -10.29 14.77
CA ASP A 407 3.66 -11.71 14.89
C ASP A 407 4.51 -12.17 13.70
N MET A 408 4.18 -11.75 12.49
CA MET A 408 4.96 -12.03 11.29
C MET A 408 6.30 -11.26 11.31
N ALA A 409 6.28 -10.00 11.71
CA ALA A 409 7.50 -9.20 11.85
C ALA A 409 8.46 -9.79 12.90
N ASP A 410 7.95 -10.32 14.00
CA ASP A 410 8.78 -11.02 14.99
C ASP A 410 9.50 -12.24 14.42
N GLN A 411 8.85 -13.00 13.51
CA GLN A 411 9.47 -14.15 12.84
C GLN A 411 10.54 -13.76 11.82
N LEU A 412 10.43 -12.55 11.24
CA LEU A 412 11.35 -12.06 10.23
C LEU A 412 12.53 -11.25 10.83
N PHE A 413 12.29 -10.54 11.93
CA PHE A 413 13.19 -9.51 12.44
C PHE A 413 13.89 -9.91 13.75
N LYS A 414 13.37 -10.88 14.48
CA LYS A 414 13.92 -11.38 15.75
C LYS A 414 14.51 -12.76 15.59
#